data_644f8571ee3a57d30f7d74821f472ffc
#
_entry.id   644f8571ee3a57d30f7d74821f472ffc
#
_cell.length_a   1.000
_cell.length_b   1.000
_cell.length_c   1.000
_cell.angle_alpha   90.00
_cell.angle_beta   90.00
_cell.angle_gamma   90.00
#
_symmetry.space_group_name_H-M   'P 1'
#
loop_
_entity.id
_entity.type
_entity.pdbx_description
1 polymer ?
#
loop_
_entity_poly.entity_id
_entity_poly.type
_entity_poly.pdbx_seq_one_letter_code
_entity_poly.pdbx_strand_id
1 'polypeptide(L)'
;MTQPQENFNELKLEVLSPVGDFESLEAAVKFGADAVYLGSTMFTMRVAPENFGDEKLKQAVDYAHENSVKVYLTCNTLPRGEELAGIYNFFENAKNAGVDAFIINDIGVLGVAKEIAPEIDVHISTQAGIVNHLTANEFYKMGAKRIVLARELSFDEITFIRQNTPPDLEIEAFVHGAMCMSVSGRCLLSDYMVGRDANR
;
A
#
# COMPACT_ATOMS: atom_id res chain seq x y z
N MET A 1 14.34 -35.43 10.29
CA MET A 1 14.64 -34.02 10.60
C MET A 1 13.35 -33.39 11.02
N THR A 2 13.14 -33.19 12.30
CA THR A 2 11.95 -32.52 12.86
C THR A 2 12.04 -31.03 12.52
N GLN A 3 11.08 -30.52 11.73
CA GLN A 3 10.92 -29.08 11.54
C GLN A 3 10.65 -28.44 12.92
N PRO A 4 11.26 -27.30 13.25
CA PRO A 4 10.90 -26.57 14.45
C PRO A 4 9.43 -26.16 14.30
N GLN A 5 8.59 -26.55 15.28
CA GLN A 5 7.27 -25.98 15.44
C GLN A 5 7.46 -24.51 15.84
N GLU A 6 7.40 -23.61 14.86
CA GLU A 6 7.30 -22.19 15.13
C GLU A 6 6.00 -21.94 15.93
N ASN A 7 6.16 -21.30 17.07
CA ASN A 7 5.05 -20.91 17.93
C ASN A 7 4.23 -19.81 17.22
N PHE A 8 3.21 -20.18 16.46
CA PHE A 8 2.31 -19.26 15.78
C PHE A 8 1.53 -18.34 16.75
N ASN A 9 1.60 -18.58 18.06
CA ASN A 9 0.92 -17.78 19.09
C ASN A 9 1.57 -16.40 19.34
N GLU A 10 2.70 -16.06 18.73
CA GLU A 10 3.39 -14.76 18.92
C GLU A 10 3.39 -13.90 17.65
N LEU A 11 2.89 -14.39 16.51
CA LEU A 11 2.77 -13.60 15.29
C LEU A 11 1.54 -12.68 15.38
N LYS A 12 1.76 -11.42 15.73
CA LYS A 12 0.73 -10.38 15.62
C LYS A 12 0.52 -10.08 14.13
N LEU A 13 -0.49 -10.71 13.53
CA LEU A 13 -0.92 -10.39 12.17
C LEU A 13 -1.66 -9.05 12.18
N GLU A 14 -1.36 -8.19 11.21
CA GLU A 14 -2.07 -6.94 10.97
C GLU A 14 -3.15 -7.16 9.92
N VAL A 15 -4.39 -6.84 10.24
CA VAL A 15 -5.54 -6.86 9.32
C VAL A 15 -5.66 -5.49 8.68
N LEU A 16 -5.31 -5.40 7.38
CA LEU A 16 -5.39 -4.19 6.59
C LEU A 16 -6.68 -4.16 5.75
N SER A 17 -7.51 -3.13 5.93
CA SER A 17 -8.81 -2.98 5.28
C SER A 17 -8.84 -1.84 4.26
N PRO A 18 -9.48 -2.01 3.07
CA PRO A 18 -9.68 -0.93 2.13
C PRO A 18 -10.76 0.05 2.60
N VAL A 19 -10.51 1.35 2.38
CA VAL A 19 -11.46 2.42 2.71
C VAL A 19 -11.61 3.35 1.52
N GLY A 20 -12.85 3.55 1.05
CA GLY A 20 -13.17 4.44 -0.08
C GLY A 20 -13.85 5.74 0.33
N ASP A 21 -14.46 5.76 1.52
CA ASP A 21 -15.22 6.86 2.09
C ASP A 21 -15.23 6.78 3.62
N PHE A 22 -15.85 7.74 4.28
CA PHE A 22 -15.88 7.79 5.74
C PHE A 22 -16.75 6.68 6.36
N GLU A 23 -17.84 6.27 5.69
CA GLU A 23 -18.70 5.17 6.14
C GLU A 23 -17.94 3.84 6.17
N SER A 24 -17.18 3.56 5.12
CA SER A 24 -16.33 2.36 5.07
C SER A 24 -15.17 2.41 6.08
N LEU A 25 -14.67 3.61 6.43
CA LEU A 25 -13.70 3.78 7.51
C LEU A 25 -14.29 3.40 8.87
N GLU A 26 -15.47 3.94 9.20
CA GLU A 26 -16.18 3.60 10.44
C GLU A 26 -16.47 2.10 10.52
N ALA A 27 -16.88 1.49 9.42
CA ALA A 27 -17.11 0.06 9.33
C ALA A 27 -15.81 -0.74 9.58
N ALA A 28 -14.70 -0.38 8.90
CA ALA A 28 -13.42 -1.07 9.08
C ALA A 28 -12.94 -1.02 10.54
N VAL A 29 -13.00 0.15 11.17
CA VAL A 29 -12.66 0.33 12.58
C VAL A 29 -13.56 -0.52 13.48
N LYS A 30 -14.87 -0.46 13.27
CA LYS A 30 -15.85 -1.21 14.07
C LYS A 30 -15.67 -2.72 13.97
N PHE A 31 -15.26 -3.23 12.83
CA PHE A 31 -15.05 -4.66 12.60
C PHE A 31 -13.62 -5.14 12.85
N GLY A 32 -12.77 -4.30 13.44
CA GLY A 32 -11.49 -4.71 14.01
C GLY A 32 -10.32 -4.70 13.03
N ALA A 33 -10.32 -3.79 12.06
CA ALA A 33 -9.11 -3.53 11.28
C ALA A 33 -8.00 -2.96 12.17
N ASP A 34 -6.77 -3.45 12.03
CA ASP A 34 -5.58 -2.89 12.68
C ASP A 34 -5.03 -1.69 11.91
N ALA A 35 -5.25 -1.70 10.59
CA ALA A 35 -4.88 -0.62 9.69
C ALA A 35 -5.90 -0.49 8.55
N VAL A 36 -5.98 0.71 7.98
CA VAL A 36 -6.77 0.98 6.78
C VAL A 36 -5.90 1.58 5.69
N TYR A 37 -6.22 1.28 4.42
CA TYR A 37 -5.62 2.03 3.32
C TYR A 37 -6.68 2.77 2.51
N LEU A 38 -6.34 4.00 2.13
CA LEU A 38 -7.24 4.91 1.43
C LEU A 38 -6.51 5.68 0.33
N GLY A 39 -7.28 6.23 -0.59
CA GLY A 39 -6.78 7.04 -1.69
C GLY A 39 -7.11 8.52 -1.49
N SER A 40 -6.15 9.38 -1.81
CA SER A 40 -6.40 10.79 -2.00
C SER A 40 -7.04 11.06 -3.37
N THR A 41 -7.35 12.30 -3.67
CA THR A 41 -7.84 12.73 -4.99
C THR A 41 -6.79 12.62 -6.09
N MET A 42 -5.51 12.47 -5.72
CA MET A 42 -4.37 12.36 -6.63
C MET A 42 -3.57 11.08 -6.40
N PHE A 43 -2.83 10.63 -7.40
CA PHE A 43 -1.85 9.54 -7.35
C PHE A 43 -2.36 8.17 -6.88
N THR A 44 -3.67 7.97 -6.83
CA THR A 44 -4.27 6.67 -6.44
C THR A 44 -4.82 5.91 -7.64
N MET A 45 -4.67 4.58 -7.64
CA MET A 45 -5.26 3.69 -8.64
C MET A 45 -6.80 3.60 -8.53
N ARG A 46 -7.36 3.91 -7.37
CA ARG A 46 -8.80 3.91 -7.13
C ARG A 46 -9.35 5.31 -7.23
N VAL A 47 -9.94 5.64 -8.38
CA VAL A 47 -10.71 6.87 -8.53
C VAL A 47 -12.12 6.59 -8.01
N ALA A 48 -12.38 6.96 -6.77
CA ALA A 48 -13.73 7.00 -6.21
C ALA A 48 -14.23 8.46 -6.19
N PRO A 49 -15.54 8.71 -6.41
CA PRO A 49 -16.10 10.06 -6.36
C PRO A 49 -15.86 10.79 -5.03
N GLU A 50 -15.62 10.03 -3.96
CA GLU A 50 -15.47 10.51 -2.59
C GLU A 50 -14.05 10.32 -2.02
N ASN A 51 -13.03 10.18 -2.87
CA ASN A 51 -11.65 10.12 -2.39
C ASN A 51 -11.34 11.29 -1.44
N PHE A 52 -10.46 11.01 -0.46
CA PHE A 52 -10.16 11.93 0.62
C PHE A 52 -9.33 13.12 0.13
N GLY A 53 -9.94 14.31 0.02
CA GLY A 53 -9.17 15.56 -0.09
C GLY A 53 -8.48 15.89 1.23
N ASP A 54 -7.59 16.89 1.25
CA ASP A 54 -6.69 17.16 2.36
C ASP A 54 -7.40 17.30 3.72
N GLU A 55 -8.52 18.02 3.78
CA GLU A 55 -9.29 18.18 5.03
C GLU A 55 -9.94 16.87 5.49
N LYS A 56 -10.53 16.12 4.55
CA LYS A 56 -11.12 14.81 4.83
C LYS A 56 -10.05 13.78 5.22
N LEU A 57 -8.87 13.86 4.62
CA LEU A 57 -7.73 13.00 4.98
C LEU A 57 -7.34 13.21 6.44
N LYS A 58 -7.19 14.46 6.87
CA LYS A 58 -6.87 14.76 8.26
C LYS A 58 -7.94 14.23 9.23
N GLN A 59 -9.22 14.44 8.91
CA GLN A 59 -10.33 13.91 9.72
C GLN A 59 -10.31 12.37 9.79
N ALA A 60 -10.03 11.71 8.66
CA ALA A 60 -9.95 10.25 8.61
C ALA A 60 -8.79 9.69 9.45
N VAL A 61 -7.62 10.35 9.37
CA VAL A 61 -6.45 10.00 10.19
C VAL A 61 -6.74 10.17 11.68
N ASP A 62 -7.30 11.32 12.08
CA ASP A 62 -7.62 11.57 13.49
C ASP A 62 -8.61 10.54 14.02
N TYR A 63 -9.68 10.26 13.28
CA TYR A 63 -10.68 9.25 13.67
C TYR A 63 -10.07 7.84 13.80
N ALA A 64 -9.24 7.44 12.83
CA ALA A 64 -8.57 6.14 12.88
C ALA A 64 -7.63 6.04 14.10
N HIS A 65 -6.80 7.06 14.33
CA HIS A 65 -5.86 7.10 15.45
C HIS A 65 -6.55 7.12 16.82
N GLU A 66 -7.68 7.82 16.96
CA GLU A 66 -8.52 7.77 18.19
C GLU A 66 -8.99 6.35 18.52
N ASN A 67 -9.10 5.50 17.49
CA ASN A 67 -9.47 4.09 17.62
C ASN A 67 -8.28 3.12 17.52
N SER A 68 -7.04 3.62 17.60
CA SER A 68 -5.80 2.83 17.50
C SER A 68 -5.62 2.07 16.18
N VAL A 69 -6.18 2.59 15.10
CA VAL A 69 -6.07 2.06 13.73
C VAL A 69 -5.12 2.93 12.92
N LYS A 70 -4.16 2.30 12.22
CA LYS A 70 -3.21 2.99 11.36
C LYS A 70 -3.82 3.37 10.02
N VAL A 71 -3.28 4.42 9.38
CA VAL A 71 -3.72 4.90 8.06
C VAL A 71 -2.59 4.87 7.06
N TYR A 72 -2.77 4.12 5.96
CA TYR A 72 -1.83 4.04 4.85
C TYR A 72 -2.38 4.74 3.62
N LEU A 73 -1.66 5.74 3.13
CA LEU A 73 -2.09 6.54 2.00
C LEU A 73 -1.52 5.98 0.69
N THR A 74 -2.39 5.71 -0.28
CA THR A 74 -1.95 5.22 -1.59
C THR A 74 -1.41 6.33 -2.47
N CYS A 75 -0.18 6.12 -2.97
CA CYS A 75 0.45 6.86 -4.05
C CYS A 75 1.00 5.84 -5.07
N ASN A 76 0.10 5.02 -5.61
CA ASN A 76 0.42 3.79 -6.31
C ASN A 76 0.14 3.80 -7.82
N THR A 77 0.00 4.99 -8.41
CA THR A 77 0.02 5.18 -9.87
C THR A 77 1.45 5.25 -10.39
N LEU A 78 1.63 5.19 -11.71
CA LEU A 78 2.86 5.54 -12.42
C LEU A 78 2.67 6.95 -13.03
N PRO A 79 2.96 8.03 -12.32
CA PRO A 79 2.65 9.38 -12.78
C PRO A 79 3.50 9.76 -13.98
N ARG A 80 2.88 10.39 -14.98
CA ARG A 80 3.54 10.85 -16.19
C ARG A 80 3.80 12.35 -16.11
N GLY A 81 4.89 12.81 -16.64
CA GLY A 81 5.23 14.22 -16.93
C GLY A 81 4.51 15.25 -16.07
N GLU A 82 3.43 15.81 -16.60
CA GLU A 82 2.65 16.85 -15.93
C GLU A 82 1.89 16.38 -14.69
N GLU A 83 1.61 15.06 -14.57
CA GLU A 83 0.95 14.49 -13.38
C GLU A 83 1.85 14.57 -12.14
N LEU A 84 3.17 14.70 -12.32
CA LEU A 84 4.12 14.92 -11.22
C LEU A 84 3.99 16.33 -10.62
N ALA A 85 3.31 17.24 -11.29
CA ALA A 85 3.03 18.54 -10.71
C ALA A 85 2.19 18.34 -9.42
N GLY A 86 2.70 18.85 -8.30
CA GLY A 86 2.04 18.69 -7.01
C GLY A 86 2.47 17.48 -6.18
N ILE A 87 3.36 16.60 -6.67
CA ILE A 87 3.80 15.43 -5.90
C ILE A 87 4.46 15.80 -4.56
N TYR A 88 5.23 16.88 -4.54
CA TYR A 88 5.85 17.40 -3.32
C TYR A 88 4.78 17.87 -2.32
N ASN A 89 3.80 18.67 -2.78
CA ASN A 89 2.70 19.13 -1.94
C ASN A 89 1.85 17.96 -1.42
N PHE A 90 1.66 16.92 -2.23
CA PHE A 90 0.95 15.71 -1.81
C PHE A 90 1.62 15.06 -0.59
N PHE A 91 2.93 14.87 -0.61
CA PHE A 91 3.65 14.27 0.51
C PHE A 91 3.71 15.18 1.73
N GLU A 92 3.87 16.49 1.55
CA GLU A 92 3.80 17.49 2.64
C GLU A 92 2.41 17.48 3.32
N ASN A 93 1.32 17.49 2.54
CA ASN A 93 -0.04 17.46 3.08
C ASN A 93 -0.32 16.13 3.81
N ALA A 94 0.10 15.01 3.26
CA ALA A 94 -0.04 13.71 3.89
C ALA A 94 0.76 13.59 5.20
N LYS A 95 1.99 14.10 5.21
CA LYS A 95 2.82 14.23 6.42
C LYS A 95 2.11 15.06 7.49
N ASN A 96 1.59 16.23 7.12
CA ASN A 96 0.86 17.11 8.04
C ASN A 96 -0.47 16.49 8.53
N ALA A 97 -1.10 15.66 7.71
CA ALA A 97 -2.27 14.88 8.13
C ALA A 97 -1.92 13.79 9.15
N GLY A 98 -0.67 13.30 9.16
CA GLY A 98 -0.19 12.31 10.11
C GLY A 98 -0.41 10.87 9.67
N VAL A 99 -0.34 10.58 8.35
CA VAL A 99 -0.44 9.20 7.86
C VAL A 99 0.72 8.34 8.36
N ASP A 100 0.49 7.05 8.58
CA ASP A 100 1.49 6.14 9.14
C ASP A 100 2.41 5.55 8.07
N ALA A 101 1.91 5.37 6.84
CA ALA A 101 2.71 4.88 5.72
C ALA A 101 2.18 5.35 4.36
N PHE A 102 3.06 5.32 3.37
CA PHE A 102 2.74 5.48 1.96
C PHE A 102 2.77 4.15 1.24
N ILE A 103 1.76 3.85 0.41
CA ILE A 103 1.77 2.69 -0.49
C ILE A 103 2.18 3.18 -1.89
N ILE A 104 3.41 2.88 -2.30
CA ILE A 104 4.06 3.45 -3.49
C ILE A 104 4.37 2.35 -4.52
N ASN A 105 4.28 2.70 -5.80
CA ASN A 105 4.59 1.82 -6.92
C ASN A 105 5.82 2.27 -7.72
N ASP A 106 6.02 3.58 -7.86
CA ASP A 106 7.06 4.17 -8.69
C ASP A 106 8.34 4.46 -7.87
N ILE A 107 9.50 4.07 -8.41
CA ILE A 107 10.80 4.25 -7.74
C ILE A 107 11.16 5.74 -7.57
N GLY A 108 10.82 6.58 -8.55
CA GLY A 108 11.05 8.03 -8.46
C GLY A 108 10.19 8.65 -7.37
N VAL A 109 8.92 8.24 -7.30
CA VAL A 109 7.98 8.67 -6.23
C VAL A 109 8.45 8.22 -4.85
N LEU A 110 9.03 7.00 -4.74
CA LEU A 110 9.66 6.54 -3.50
C LEU A 110 10.80 7.47 -3.08
N GLY A 111 11.64 7.88 -4.02
CA GLY A 111 12.72 8.84 -3.75
C GLY A 111 12.19 10.16 -3.18
N VAL A 112 11.15 10.73 -3.79
CA VAL A 112 10.51 11.97 -3.31
C VAL A 112 9.88 11.77 -1.92
N ALA A 113 9.18 10.66 -1.68
CA ALA A 113 8.61 10.37 -0.36
C ALA A 113 9.67 10.33 0.74
N LYS A 114 10.82 9.69 0.47
CA LYS A 114 11.94 9.64 1.42
C LYS A 114 12.66 10.98 1.61
N GLU A 115 12.61 11.87 0.63
CA GLU A 115 13.14 13.22 0.75
C GLU A 115 12.25 14.10 1.64
N ILE A 116 10.94 14.06 1.43
CA ILE A 116 9.97 14.96 2.09
C ILE A 116 9.56 14.45 3.47
N ALA A 117 9.33 13.15 3.59
CA ALA A 117 8.81 12.51 4.80
C ALA A 117 9.62 11.25 5.16
N PRO A 118 10.92 11.38 5.48
CA PRO A 118 11.79 10.23 5.77
C PRO A 118 11.35 9.42 6.98
N GLU A 119 10.58 10.02 7.88
CA GLU A 119 10.02 9.40 9.09
C GLU A 119 8.79 8.53 8.83
N ILE A 120 8.12 8.70 7.68
CA ILE A 120 6.92 7.92 7.32
C ILE A 120 7.37 6.64 6.60
N ASP A 121 6.78 5.52 7.00
CA ASP A 121 7.08 4.22 6.40
C ASP A 121 6.64 4.17 4.94
N VAL A 122 7.39 3.42 4.12
CA VAL A 122 7.03 3.16 2.72
C VAL A 122 6.75 1.68 2.52
N HIS A 123 5.55 1.39 2.03
CA HIS A 123 5.09 0.08 1.60
C HIS A 123 5.09 0.02 0.07
N ILE A 124 5.72 -1.00 -0.51
CA ILE A 124 5.73 -1.15 -1.96
C ILE A 124 4.46 -1.85 -2.40
N SER A 125 3.72 -1.17 -3.28
CA SER A 125 2.43 -1.66 -3.79
C SER A 125 2.58 -2.96 -4.58
N THR A 126 1.55 -3.81 -4.55
CA THR A 126 1.42 -4.98 -5.44
C THR A 126 1.55 -4.61 -6.94
N GLN A 127 1.28 -3.36 -7.29
CA GLN A 127 1.46 -2.83 -8.66
C GLN A 127 2.92 -2.87 -9.14
N ALA A 128 3.89 -2.92 -8.23
CA ALA A 128 5.30 -3.10 -8.58
C ALA A 128 5.59 -4.52 -9.11
N GLY A 129 4.69 -5.47 -8.90
CA GLY A 129 4.79 -6.83 -9.44
C GLY A 129 5.91 -7.64 -8.80
N ILE A 130 6.06 -7.57 -7.48
CA ILE A 130 7.14 -8.26 -6.77
C ILE A 130 6.79 -9.73 -6.62
N VAL A 131 7.57 -10.58 -7.31
CA VAL A 131 7.38 -12.05 -7.36
C VAL A 131 8.62 -12.82 -6.85
N ASN A 132 9.65 -12.15 -6.37
CA ASN A 132 10.87 -12.81 -5.89
C ASN A 132 11.58 -11.98 -4.81
N HIS A 133 12.41 -12.66 -4.03
CA HIS A 133 13.17 -12.05 -2.93
C HIS A 133 14.25 -11.06 -3.38
N LEU A 134 14.80 -11.18 -4.60
CA LEU A 134 15.83 -10.25 -5.09
C LEU A 134 15.24 -8.85 -5.24
N THR A 135 14.07 -8.74 -5.89
CA THR A 135 13.37 -7.47 -6.03
C THR A 135 12.94 -6.92 -4.65
N ALA A 136 12.43 -7.78 -3.76
CA ALA A 136 12.05 -7.38 -2.41
C ALA A 136 13.24 -6.80 -1.64
N ASN A 137 14.42 -7.44 -1.73
CA ASN A 137 15.65 -7.00 -1.09
C ASN A 137 16.16 -5.66 -1.64
N GLU A 138 16.01 -5.41 -2.95
CA GLU A 138 16.40 -4.10 -3.51
C GLU A 138 15.48 -2.98 -2.99
N PHE A 139 14.18 -3.18 -2.95
CA PHE A 139 13.28 -2.19 -2.36
C PHE A 139 13.56 -1.97 -0.86
N TYR A 140 13.90 -3.02 -0.12
CA TYR A 140 14.31 -2.89 1.27
C TYR A 140 15.56 -2.01 1.43
N LYS A 141 16.60 -2.21 0.58
CA LYS A 141 17.79 -1.35 0.56
C LYS A 141 17.48 0.10 0.22
N MET A 142 16.42 0.34 -0.57
CA MET A 142 15.91 1.68 -0.88
C MET A 142 15.08 2.28 0.25
N GLY A 143 14.90 1.59 1.36
CA GLY A 143 14.21 2.07 2.54
C GLY A 143 12.72 1.71 2.62
N ALA A 144 12.26 0.73 1.83
CA ALA A 144 10.93 0.18 2.00
C ALA A 144 10.83 -0.63 3.30
N LYS A 145 9.76 -0.40 4.06
CA LYS A 145 9.46 -1.13 5.29
C LYS A 145 8.65 -2.39 5.04
N ARG A 146 7.77 -2.35 4.02
CA ARG A 146 6.85 -3.44 3.69
C ARG A 146 6.78 -3.67 2.18
N ILE A 147 6.60 -4.91 1.80
CA ILE A 147 6.37 -5.34 0.41
C ILE A 147 4.99 -5.98 0.31
N VAL A 148 4.11 -5.42 -0.53
CA VAL A 148 2.85 -6.07 -0.90
C VAL A 148 3.13 -6.98 -2.09
N LEU A 149 3.11 -8.28 -1.87
CA LEU A 149 3.45 -9.27 -2.88
C LEU A 149 2.45 -9.28 -4.05
N ALA A 150 2.94 -9.73 -5.19
CA ALA A 150 2.07 -10.05 -6.33
C ALA A 150 1.09 -11.18 -5.98
N ARG A 151 -0.12 -11.08 -6.51
CA ARG A 151 -1.23 -12.00 -6.19
C ARG A 151 -1.11 -13.37 -6.87
N GLU A 152 -0.20 -13.48 -7.80
CA GLU A 152 0.07 -14.69 -8.59
C GLU A 152 0.89 -15.74 -7.83
N LEU A 153 1.45 -15.37 -6.68
CA LEU A 153 2.34 -16.23 -5.90
C LEU A 153 1.59 -17.32 -5.12
N SER A 154 2.13 -18.52 -5.15
CA SER A 154 1.75 -19.62 -4.28
C SER A 154 2.30 -19.45 -2.86
N PHE A 155 1.78 -20.18 -1.90
CA PHE A 155 2.29 -20.18 -0.52
C PHE A 155 3.76 -20.62 -0.42
N ASP A 156 4.19 -21.58 -1.25
CA ASP A 156 5.59 -22.02 -1.27
C ASP A 156 6.52 -20.91 -1.75
N GLU A 157 6.12 -20.15 -2.78
CA GLU A 157 6.87 -19.00 -3.28
C GLU A 157 6.91 -17.87 -2.25
N ILE A 158 5.81 -17.58 -1.56
CA ILE A 158 5.76 -16.59 -0.47
C ILE A 158 6.70 -17.03 0.67
N THR A 159 6.67 -18.30 1.05
CA THR A 159 7.55 -18.86 2.07
C THR A 159 9.02 -18.72 1.66
N PHE A 160 9.34 -19.03 0.39
CA PHE A 160 10.69 -18.88 -0.12
C PHE A 160 11.15 -17.41 -0.11
N ILE A 161 10.29 -16.46 -0.48
CA ILE A 161 10.59 -15.03 -0.39
C ILE A 161 10.87 -14.66 1.06
N ARG A 162 10.00 -15.05 2.01
CA ARG A 162 10.18 -14.75 3.43
C ARG A 162 11.51 -15.28 3.99
N GLN A 163 11.91 -16.48 3.61
CA GLN A 163 13.16 -17.10 4.06
C GLN A 163 14.43 -16.42 3.51
N ASN A 164 14.30 -15.67 2.41
CA ASN A 164 15.42 -15.02 1.71
C ASN A 164 15.36 -13.48 1.77
N THR A 165 14.57 -12.94 2.67
CA THR A 165 14.46 -11.49 2.93
C THR A 165 14.81 -11.18 4.39
N PRO A 166 15.24 -9.94 4.71
CA PRO A 166 15.51 -9.53 6.08
C PRO A 166 14.29 -9.76 7.00
N PRO A 167 14.49 -10.17 8.26
CA PRO A 167 13.38 -10.48 9.17
C PRO A 167 12.52 -9.25 9.51
N ASP A 168 13.09 -8.06 9.46
CA ASP A 168 12.43 -6.77 9.71
C ASP A 168 11.77 -6.16 8.47
N LEU A 169 11.94 -6.76 7.28
CA LEU A 169 11.12 -6.46 6.12
C LEU A 169 9.75 -7.12 6.28
N GLU A 170 8.71 -6.31 6.34
CA GLU A 170 7.34 -6.82 6.43
C GLU A 170 6.85 -7.33 5.07
N ILE A 171 6.09 -8.41 5.08
CA ILE A 171 5.47 -9.00 3.89
C ILE A 171 3.96 -8.98 4.05
N GLU A 172 3.29 -8.42 3.06
CA GLU A 172 1.84 -8.34 2.98
C GLU A 172 1.32 -9.16 1.80
N ALA A 173 0.23 -9.90 1.99
CA ALA A 173 -0.44 -10.66 0.96
C ALA A 173 -1.95 -10.45 1.01
N PHE A 174 -2.60 -10.43 -0.16
CA PHE A 174 -4.05 -10.38 -0.26
C PHE A 174 -4.67 -11.71 0.15
N VAL A 175 -5.62 -11.68 1.08
CA VAL A 175 -6.34 -12.87 1.56
C VAL A 175 -7.82 -12.85 1.18
N HIS A 176 -8.37 -11.66 0.89
CA HIS A 176 -9.78 -11.49 0.52
C HIS A 176 -9.98 -10.26 -0.38
N GLY A 177 -11.00 -10.29 -1.23
CA GLY A 177 -11.45 -9.18 -2.06
C GLY A 177 -11.52 -9.51 -3.55
N ALA A 178 -11.92 -8.50 -4.35
CA ALA A 178 -11.98 -8.60 -5.80
C ALA A 178 -10.57 -8.64 -6.40
N MET A 179 -10.22 -9.75 -7.02
CA MET A 179 -8.94 -9.93 -7.72
C MET A 179 -9.05 -9.50 -9.18
N CYS A 180 -8.17 -8.61 -9.63
CA CYS A 180 -8.02 -8.30 -11.04
C CYS A 180 -7.41 -9.49 -11.79
N MET A 181 -7.90 -9.78 -13.00
CA MET A 181 -7.35 -10.83 -13.88
C MET A 181 -5.98 -10.48 -14.47
N SER A 182 -5.57 -9.23 -14.39
CA SER A 182 -4.29 -8.76 -14.92
C SER A 182 -3.14 -9.04 -13.97
N VAL A 183 -1.97 -9.34 -14.53
CA VAL A 183 -0.74 -9.54 -13.77
C VAL A 183 -0.45 -8.31 -12.92
N SER A 184 -0.48 -8.50 -11.60
CA SER A 184 -0.21 -7.45 -10.60
C SER A 184 -0.94 -6.12 -10.86
N GLY A 185 -2.16 -6.20 -11.42
CA GLY A 185 -3.02 -5.04 -11.66
C GLY A 185 -2.67 -4.17 -12.88
N ARG A 186 -1.77 -4.58 -13.74
CA ARG A 186 -1.43 -3.86 -14.99
C ARG A 186 -2.41 -4.23 -16.10
N CYS A 187 -3.56 -3.55 -16.14
CA CYS A 187 -4.66 -3.87 -17.03
C CYS A 187 -4.75 -2.95 -18.25
N LEU A 188 -4.10 -3.30 -19.36
CA LEU A 188 -4.25 -2.58 -20.62
C LEU A 188 -5.69 -2.66 -21.18
N LEU A 189 -6.43 -3.72 -20.86
CA LEU A 189 -7.80 -3.90 -21.33
C LEU A 189 -8.76 -2.83 -20.78
N SER A 190 -8.56 -2.37 -19.55
CA SER A 190 -9.37 -1.29 -18.98
C SER A 190 -9.17 0.04 -19.68
N ASP A 191 -7.97 0.32 -20.17
CA ASP A 191 -7.70 1.49 -21.00
C ASP A 191 -8.45 1.39 -22.33
N TYR A 192 -8.29 0.26 -23.03
CA TYR A 192 -8.88 0.03 -24.33
C TYR A 192 -10.42 0.00 -24.33
N MET A 193 -11.04 -0.67 -23.34
CA MET A 193 -12.50 -0.89 -23.34
C MET A 193 -13.30 0.24 -22.71
N VAL A 194 -12.77 0.92 -21.70
CA VAL A 194 -13.53 1.91 -20.93
C VAL A 194 -12.83 3.26 -20.80
N GLY A 195 -11.74 3.46 -21.54
CA GLY A 195 -10.97 4.71 -21.51
C GLY A 195 -10.38 5.01 -20.15
N ARG A 196 -10.24 3.99 -19.29
CA ARG A 196 -9.59 4.11 -18.00
C ARG A 196 -8.10 3.86 -18.19
N ASP A 197 -7.29 4.87 -17.92
CA ASP A 197 -5.84 4.76 -18.03
C ASP A 197 -5.32 3.47 -17.37
N ALA A 198 -4.50 2.69 -18.11
CA ALA A 198 -3.89 1.44 -17.62
C ALA A 198 -3.01 1.64 -16.38
N ASN A 199 -2.68 2.89 -16.09
CA ASN A 199 -1.87 3.39 -14.97
C ASN A 199 -2.73 3.68 -13.73
N ARG A 200 -4.06 3.48 -13.84
CA ARG A 200 -5.04 3.79 -12.77
C ARG A 200 -6.02 2.67 -12.53
#